data_6dda291c57d636254ce39e35d487dbb8
#
_entry.id   6dda291c57d636254ce39e35d487dbb8
#
_cell.length_a   1.000
_cell.length_b   1.000
_cell.length_c   1.000
_cell.angle_alpha   90.00
_cell.angle_beta   90.00
_cell.angle_gamma   90.00
#
_symmetry.space_group_name_H-M   'P 1'
#
loop_
_entity.id
_entity.type
_entity.pdbx_description
1 polymer ?
#
loop_
_entity_poly.entity_id
_entity_poly.type
_entity_poly.pdbx_seq_one_letter_code
_entity_poly.pdbx_strand_id
1 'polypeptide(L)'
;MRKESFEFKYEVFESSDDLPEKDRALIEKARKVTEIAYAPYSEFKVGAVALLNTGQLVSGTNQENASYPVGLCAERALLATASTLHTNIPIDTMAIAYHNLNGESATPASTCGMCRQYISEYEERTKQPIRLLLSGMQGRVFVLEKAGQLLPLSFGSADLNG
;
A
#
# COMPACT_ATOMS: atom_id res chain seq x y z
N MET A 1 28.15 -12.03 22.14
CA MET A 1 27.31 -11.06 21.38
C MET A 1 27.24 -11.54 19.94
N ARG A 2 26.03 -11.77 19.41
CA ARG A 2 25.77 -12.12 18.00
C ARG A 2 25.19 -10.88 17.30
N LYS A 3 25.68 -10.58 16.11
CA LYS A 3 25.13 -9.53 15.27
C LYS A 3 24.27 -10.20 14.19
N GLU A 4 23.08 -9.67 13.96
CA GLU A 4 22.18 -10.08 12.88
C GLU A 4 21.95 -8.90 11.94
N SER A 5 21.67 -9.18 10.68
CA SER A 5 21.35 -8.17 9.67
C SER A 5 20.04 -8.51 8.99
N PHE A 6 19.30 -7.48 8.61
CA PHE A 6 18.11 -7.58 7.79
C PHE A 6 18.40 -6.92 6.44
N GLU A 7 18.12 -7.61 5.35
CA GLU A 7 18.24 -7.11 4.00
C GLU A 7 16.91 -7.32 3.28
N PHE A 8 16.43 -6.31 2.56
CA PHE A 8 15.31 -6.47 1.66
C PHE A 8 15.67 -5.93 0.28
N LYS A 9 14.98 -6.44 -0.75
CA LYS A 9 15.16 -6.05 -2.14
C LYS A 9 13.87 -5.50 -2.70
N TYR A 10 14.00 -4.55 -3.60
CA TYR A 10 12.90 -4.04 -4.40
C TYR A 10 13.40 -3.75 -5.82
N GLU A 11 12.50 -3.84 -6.78
CA GLU A 11 12.78 -3.51 -8.17
C GLU A 11 12.37 -2.06 -8.43
N VAL A 12 13.10 -1.42 -9.33
CA VAL A 12 12.84 -0.05 -9.79
C VAL A 12 12.60 -0.08 -11.29
N PHE A 13 11.43 0.35 -11.71
CA PHE A 13 11.07 0.56 -13.10
C PHE A 13 11.04 2.05 -13.37
N GLU A 14 11.56 2.52 -14.49
CA GLU A 14 11.60 3.96 -14.81
C GLU A 14 10.23 4.48 -15.23
N SER A 15 9.35 3.60 -15.74
CA SER A 15 7.96 3.91 -16.08
C SER A 15 7.03 2.75 -15.73
N SER A 16 5.75 3.04 -15.51
CA SER A 16 4.71 2.01 -15.43
C SER A 16 4.55 1.22 -16.74
N ASP A 17 5.00 1.76 -17.86
CA ASP A 17 4.95 1.10 -19.16
C ASP A 17 5.94 -0.07 -19.28
N ASP A 18 6.98 -0.08 -18.44
CA ASP A 18 7.97 -1.14 -18.38
C ASP A 18 7.49 -2.37 -17.58
N LEU A 19 6.32 -2.26 -16.95
CA LEU A 19 5.73 -3.32 -16.13
C LEU A 19 4.88 -4.30 -16.96
N PRO A 20 4.69 -5.54 -16.47
CA PRO A 20 3.66 -6.42 -16.99
C PRO A 20 2.29 -5.74 -17.02
N GLU A 21 1.47 -6.06 -18.03
CA GLU A 21 0.17 -5.43 -18.25
C GLU A 21 -0.74 -5.48 -17.00
N LYS A 22 -0.74 -6.60 -16.28
CA LYS A 22 -1.51 -6.79 -15.03
C LYS A 22 -1.14 -5.72 -13.98
N ASP A 23 0.14 -5.46 -13.79
CA ASP A 23 0.65 -4.53 -12.80
C ASP A 23 0.39 -3.08 -13.23
N ARG A 24 0.63 -2.78 -14.50
CA ARG A 24 0.30 -1.48 -15.09
C ARG A 24 -1.18 -1.15 -14.91
N ALA A 25 -2.07 -2.08 -15.26
CA ALA A 25 -3.50 -1.89 -15.10
C ALA A 25 -3.92 -1.64 -13.63
N LEU A 26 -3.23 -2.27 -12.67
CA LEU A 26 -3.51 -2.06 -11.25
C LEU A 26 -3.05 -0.67 -10.79
N ILE A 27 -1.87 -0.21 -11.24
CA ILE A 27 -1.36 1.15 -11.00
C ILE A 27 -2.31 2.20 -11.60
N GLU A 28 -2.78 2.02 -12.83
CA GLU A 28 -3.71 2.96 -13.46
C GLU A 28 -5.03 3.08 -12.66
N LYS A 29 -5.51 1.98 -12.11
CA LYS A 29 -6.67 2.00 -11.20
C LYS A 29 -6.37 2.76 -9.91
N ALA A 30 -5.18 2.56 -9.30
CA ALA A 30 -4.78 3.29 -8.11
C ALA A 30 -4.66 4.80 -8.38
N ARG A 31 -4.09 5.20 -9.53
CA ARG A 31 -4.03 6.59 -9.98
C ARG A 31 -5.43 7.19 -10.11
N LYS A 32 -6.36 6.50 -10.76
CA LYS A 32 -7.74 6.94 -10.92
C LYS A 32 -8.45 7.11 -9.58
N VAL A 33 -8.24 6.21 -8.66
CA VAL A 33 -8.89 6.25 -7.33
C VAL A 33 -8.44 7.49 -6.52
N THR A 34 -7.27 8.10 -6.80
CA THR A 34 -6.87 9.35 -6.14
C THR A 34 -7.88 10.49 -6.33
N GLU A 35 -8.65 10.49 -7.42
CA GLU A 35 -9.63 11.54 -7.73
C GLU A 35 -10.67 11.72 -6.63
N ILE A 36 -11.10 10.61 -5.99
CA ILE A 36 -12.12 10.60 -4.95
C ILE A 36 -11.56 10.69 -3.53
N ALA A 37 -10.24 10.92 -3.38
CA ALA A 37 -9.63 11.12 -2.08
C ALA A 37 -10.08 12.45 -1.44
N TYR A 38 -10.33 12.42 -0.14
CA TYR A 38 -10.67 13.62 0.64
C TYR A 38 -9.42 14.15 1.34
N ALA A 39 -8.76 15.12 0.73
CA ALA A 39 -7.51 15.69 1.21
C ALA A 39 -7.50 17.24 1.13
N PRO A 40 -8.43 17.93 1.83
CA PRO A 40 -8.58 19.38 1.72
C PRO A 40 -7.48 20.19 2.42
N TYR A 41 -6.68 19.58 3.28
CA TYR A 41 -5.66 20.26 4.08
C TYR A 41 -4.28 20.12 3.45
N SER A 42 -3.92 18.92 3.04
CA SER A 42 -2.59 18.64 2.45
C SER A 42 -2.57 18.79 0.93
N GLU A 43 -3.72 18.66 0.28
CA GLU A 43 -3.85 18.54 -1.18
C GLU A 43 -3.01 17.37 -1.74
N PHE A 44 -2.68 16.40 -0.88
CA PHE A 44 -1.94 15.19 -1.21
C PHE A 44 -2.91 14.01 -1.23
N LYS A 45 -3.36 13.66 -2.44
CA LYS A 45 -4.36 12.62 -2.66
C LYS A 45 -3.69 11.26 -2.86
N VAL A 46 -4.13 10.25 -2.13
CA VAL A 46 -3.60 8.88 -2.22
C VAL A 46 -4.72 7.92 -2.57
N GLY A 47 -4.45 7.07 -3.55
CA GLY A 47 -5.32 5.96 -3.94
C GLY A 47 -4.58 4.63 -3.77
N ALA A 48 -5.26 3.65 -3.20
CA ALA A 48 -4.78 2.28 -3.08
C ALA A 48 -5.79 1.33 -3.72
N VAL A 49 -5.31 0.34 -4.46
CA VAL A 49 -6.13 -0.73 -5.06
C VAL A 49 -5.44 -2.06 -4.82
N ALA A 50 -6.18 -3.02 -4.29
CA ALA A 50 -5.70 -4.37 -4.08
C ALA A 50 -6.43 -5.36 -4.98
N LEU A 51 -5.69 -6.31 -5.52
CA LEU A 51 -6.20 -7.50 -6.18
C LEU A 51 -6.21 -8.64 -5.15
N LEU A 52 -7.37 -9.18 -4.87
CA LEU A 52 -7.53 -10.35 -4.02
C LEU A 52 -7.27 -11.64 -4.80
N ASN A 53 -6.92 -12.72 -4.08
CA ASN A 53 -6.73 -14.06 -4.70
C ASN A 53 -7.98 -14.58 -5.42
N THR A 54 -9.15 -14.03 -5.09
CA THR A 54 -10.43 -14.33 -5.80
C THR A 54 -10.57 -13.60 -7.13
N GLY A 55 -9.63 -12.71 -7.48
CA GLY A 55 -9.71 -11.86 -8.66
C GLY A 55 -10.51 -10.55 -8.45
N GLN A 56 -11.11 -10.37 -7.29
CA GLN A 56 -11.84 -9.14 -6.94
C GLN A 56 -10.88 -8.00 -6.61
N LEU A 57 -11.33 -6.76 -6.86
CA LEU A 57 -10.61 -5.55 -6.52
C LEU A 57 -11.24 -4.85 -5.33
N VAL A 58 -10.40 -4.36 -4.43
CA VAL A 58 -10.79 -3.48 -3.32
C VAL A 58 -10.00 -2.20 -3.44
N SER A 59 -10.62 -1.06 -3.17
CA SER A 59 -9.96 0.24 -3.21
C SER A 59 -10.13 1.01 -1.91
N GLY A 60 -9.22 1.94 -1.67
CA GLY A 60 -9.26 2.88 -0.57
C GLY A 60 -8.57 4.18 -0.95
N THR A 61 -8.96 5.27 -0.30
CA THR A 61 -8.32 6.58 -0.45
C THR A 61 -8.01 7.18 0.90
N ASN A 62 -7.05 8.11 0.95
CA ASN A 62 -6.87 8.85 2.19
C ASN A 62 -8.10 9.73 2.46
N GLN A 63 -8.43 9.81 3.75
CA GLN A 63 -9.56 10.58 4.28
C GLN A 63 -9.03 11.46 5.39
N GLU A 64 -8.80 12.72 5.08
CA GLU A 64 -8.35 13.70 6.07
C GLU A 64 -9.50 14.12 6.99
N ASN A 65 -9.14 14.66 8.12
CA ASN A 65 -10.08 15.18 9.11
C ASN A 65 -9.46 16.40 9.78
N ALA A 66 -10.26 17.39 10.13
CA ALA A 66 -9.82 18.56 10.91
C ALA A 66 -9.17 18.15 12.24
N SER A 67 -9.62 17.03 12.81
CA SER A 67 -8.92 16.34 13.89
C SER A 67 -7.90 15.39 13.27
N TYR A 68 -6.68 15.82 13.05
CA TYR A 68 -5.63 15.08 12.33
C TYR A 68 -5.42 13.63 12.78
N PRO A 69 -5.46 13.29 14.09
CA PRO A 69 -5.34 11.89 14.53
C PRO A 69 -6.45 10.96 14.00
N VAL A 70 -7.61 11.49 13.60
CA VAL A 70 -8.73 10.73 13.03
C VAL A 70 -8.51 10.40 11.56
N GLY A 71 -7.60 11.10 10.89
CA GLY A 71 -7.28 10.89 9.48
C GLY A 71 -6.89 9.44 9.16
N LEU A 72 -7.30 8.98 7.97
CA LEU A 72 -7.09 7.61 7.53
C LEU A 72 -6.28 7.59 6.23
N CYS A 73 -5.20 6.80 6.20
CA CYS A 73 -4.44 6.56 4.97
C CYS A 73 -5.21 5.65 4.00
N ALA A 74 -4.94 5.76 2.71
CA ALA A 74 -5.57 4.97 1.66
C ALA A 74 -5.43 3.47 1.90
N GLU A 75 -4.23 3.01 2.29
CA GLU A 75 -3.94 1.61 2.57
C GLU A 75 -4.77 1.09 3.74
N ARG A 76 -4.92 1.90 4.81
CA ARG A 76 -5.72 1.50 5.97
C ARG A 76 -7.21 1.44 5.64
N ALA A 77 -7.72 2.39 4.85
CA ALA A 77 -9.09 2.37 4.34
C ALA A 77 -9.35 1.10 3.51
N LEU A 78 -8.43 0.78 2.58
CA LEU A 78 -8.48 -0.43 1.76
C LEU A 78 -8.48 -1.70 2.61
N LEU A 79 -7.50 -1.84 3.52
CA LEU A 79 -7.33 -3.04 4.34
C LEU A 79 -8.53 -3.27 5.28
N ALA A 80 -9.11 -2.20 5.85
CA ALA A 80 -10.32 -2.27 6.65
C ALA A 80 -11.52 -2.74 5.81
N THR A 81 -11.66 -2.19 4.59
CA THR A 81 -12.71 -2.59 3.64
C THR A 81 -12.55 -4.06 3.22
N ALA A 82 -11.34 -4.47 2.85
CA ALA A 82 -11.05 -5.86 2.50
C ALA A 82 -11.35 -6.81 3.65
N SER A 83 -10.98 -6.45 4.88
CA SER A 83 -11.25 -7.26 6.08
C SER A 83 -12.75 -7.42 6.36
N THR A 84 -13.54 -6.41 6.04
CA THR A 84 -14.99 -6.39 6.29
C THR A 84 -15.78 -7.11 5.20
N LEU A 85 -15.47 -6.83 3.94
CA LEU A 85 -16.24 -7.35 2.81
C LEU A 85 -15.73 -8.69 2.27
N HIS A 86 -14.45 -8.99 2.52
CA HIS A 86 -13.74 -10.18 2.02
C HIS A 86 -12.93 -10.81 3.14
N THR A 87 -13.60 -11.19 4.21
CA THR A 87 -12.98 -11.69 5.44
C THR A 87 -12.02 -12.86 5.15
N ASN A 88 -10.77 -12.72 5.63
CA ASN A 88 -9.70 -13.71 5.47
C ASN A 88 -9.31 -14.05 4.02
N ILE A 89 -9.72 -13.26 3.03
CA ILE A 89 -9.24 -13.43 1.66
C ILE A 89 -7.88 -12.75 1.54
N PRO A 90 -6.83 -13.48 1.11
CA PRO A 90 -5.51 -12.89 0.91
C PRO A 90 -5.50 -11.86 -0.23
N ILE A 91 -4.66 -10.85 -0.07
CA ILE A 91 -4.32 -9.90 -1.12
C ILE A 91 -3.10 -10.42 -1.87
N ASP A 92 -3.20 -10.57 -3.18
CA ASP A 92 -2.10 -10.92 -4.08
C ASP A 92 -1.17 -9.72 -4.28
N THR A 93 -1.73 -8.61 -4.77
CA THR A 93 -0.97 -7.41 -5.10
C THR A 93 -1.74 -6.16 -4.67
N MET A 94 -1.04 -5.20 -4.09
CA MET A 94 -1.57 -3.87 -3.76
C MET A 94 -0.79 -2.81 -4.52
N ALA A 95 -1.48 -1.97 -5.30
CA ALA A 95 -0.92 -0.79 -5.91
C ALA A 95 -1.31 0.47 -5.14
N ILE A 96 -0.35 1.36 -4.93
CA ILE A 96 -0.55 2.65 -4.27
C ILE A 96 -0.03 3.74 -5.20
N ALA A 97 -0.86 4.73 -5.46
CA ALA A 97 -0.50 5.92 -6.21
C ALA A 97 -0.87 7.18 -5.43
N TYR A 98 -0.13 8.24 -5.67
CA TYR A 98 -0.46 9.55 -5.09
C TYR A 98 -0.48 10.64 -6.16
N HIS A 99 -1.28 11.66 -5.92
CA HIS A 99 -1.36 12.89 -6.68
C HIS A 99 -1.17 14.07 -5.73
N ASN A 100 0.00 14.70 -5.78
CA ASN A 100 0.28 15.93 -5.06
C ASN A 100 -0.18 17.12 -5.90
N LEU A 101 -1.23 17.81 -5.49
CA LEU A 101 -1.76 18.96 -6.22
C LEU A 101 -0.85 20.20 -6.10
N ASN A 102 0.06 20.22 -5.14
CA ASN A 102 1.01 21.31 -4.91
C ASN A 102 2.40 21.04 -5.50
N GLY A 103 2.59 19.95 -6.26
CA GLY A 103 3.89 19.61 -6.79
C GLY A 103 3.89 18.39 -7.69
N GLU A 104 5.07 17.88 -8.00
CA GLU A 104 5.22 16.72 -8.86
C GLU A 104 4.82 15.41 -8.14
N SER A 105 4.37 14.45 -8.94
CA SER A 105 4.01 13.11 -8.50
C SER A 105 4.73 12.06 -9.36
N ALA A 106 6.06 12.18 -9.46
CA ALA A 106 6.91 11.35 -10.33
C ALA A 106 7.78 10.33 -9.59
N THR A 107 8.01 10.52 -8.29
CA THR A 107 8.80 9.60 -7.46
C THR A 107 7.85 8.84 -6.54
N PRO A 108 7.95 7.49 -6.45
CA PRO A 108 7.06 6.72 -5.59
C PRO A 108 7.12 7.16 -4.13
N ALA A 109 5.96 7.32 -3.50
CA ALA A 109 5.85 7.50 -2.06
C ALA A 109 5.68 6.13 -1.38
N SER A 110 6.40 5.91 -0.29
CA SER A 110 6.29 4.68 0.49
C SER A 110 5.18 4.78 1.54
N THR A 111 4.71 3.63 2.02
CA THR A 111 3.71 3.53 3.08
C THR A 111 4.23 4.07 4.42
N CYS A 112 3.39 4.72 5.19
CA CYS A 112 3.74 5.21 6.52
C CYS A 112 3.86 4.07 7.55
N GLY A 113 4.41 4.34 8.73
CA GLY A 113 4.63 3.31 9.76
C GLY A 113 3.36 2.59 10.21
N MET A 114 2.25 3.31 10.38
CA MET A 114 0.95 2.70 10.74
C MET A 114 0.44 1.77 9.64
N CYS A 115 0.63 2.13 8.37
CA CYS A 115 0.24 1.29 7.24
C CYS A 115 1.10 0.03 7.16
N ARG A 116 2.41 0.14 7.41
CA ARG A 116 3.33 -1.01 7.45
C ARG A 116 2.94 -2.01 8.53
N GLN A 117 2.56 -1.53 9.72
CA GLN A 117 2.06 -2.39 10.79
C GLN A 117 0.77 -3.10 10.39
N TYR A 118 -0.17 -2.38 9.77
CA TYR A 118 -1.43 -2.97 9.33
C TYR A 118 -1.23 -4.01 8.22
N ILE A 119 -0.35 -3.73 7.26
CA ILE A 119 0.02 -4.66 6.18
C ILE A 119 0.67 -5.92 6.76
N SER A 120 1.63 -5.77 7.68
CA SER A 120 2.29 -6.90 8.35
C SER A 120 1.31 -7.83 9.05
N GLU A 121 0.36 -7.27 9.80
CA GLU A 121 -0.71 -8.02 10.46
C GLU A 121 -1.64 -8.72 9.46
N TYR A 122 -1.95 -8.07 8.34
CA TYR A 122 -2.79 -8.66 7.29
C TYR A 122 -2.10 -9.86 6.62
N GLU A 123 -0.81 -9.73 6.29
CA GLU A 123 0.00 -10.83 5.75
C GLU A 123 0.07 -12.01 6.74
N GLU A 124 0.29 -11.72 8.02
CA GLU A 124 0.36 -12.74 9.07
C GLU A 124 -0.97 -13.48 9.21
N ARG A 125 -2.08 -12.75 9.26
CA ARG A 125 -3.43 -13.32 9.41
C ARG A 125 -3.83 -14.19 8.21
N THR A 126 -3.53 -13.73 6.99
CA THR A 126 -3.90 -14.45 5.76
C THR A 126 -2.85 -15.46 5.30
N LYS A 127 -1.70 -15.52 5.99
CA LYS A 127 -0.56 -16.42 5.68
C LYS A 127 -0.03 -16.25 4.25
N GLN A 128 -0.13 -15.05 3.71
CA GLN A 128 0.34 -14.73 2.37
C GLN A 128 1.01 -13.35 2.33
N PRO A 129 2.21 -13.24 1.73
CA PRO A 129 2.82 -11.95 1.48
C PRO A 129 2.01 -11.14 0.48
N ILE A 130 2.00 -9.82 0.65
CA ILE A 130 1.38 -8.87 -0.27
C ILE A 130 2.48 -8.29 -1.15
N ARG A 131 2.36 -8.46 -2.46
CA ARG A 131 3.20 -7.77 -3.43
C ARG A 131 2.77 -6.32 -3.51
N LEU A 132 3.72 -5.38 -3.45
CA LEU A 132 3.43 -3.96 -3.35
C LEU A 132 4.00 -3.20 -4.55
N LEU A 133 3.15 -2.42 -5.22
CA LEU A 133 3.50 -1.52 -6.30
C LEU A 133 3.33 -0.09 -5.81
N LEU A 134 4.41 0.69 -5.79
CA LEU A 134 4.39 2.09 -5.36
C LEU A 134 4.64 3.00 -6.56
N SER A 135 3.78 3.98 -6.79
CA SER A 135 3.91 4.93 -7.89
C SER A 135 3.44 6.33 -7.52
N GLY A 136 3.80 7.29 -8.35
CA GLY A 136 3.09 8.57 -8.46
C GLY A 136 2.15 8.56 -9.65
N MET A 137 1.74 9.73 -10.11
CA MET A 137 0.91 9.87 -11.33
C MET A 137 1.71 9.56 -12.60
N GLN A 138 3.02 9.64 -12.54
CA GLN A 138 3.97 9.35 -13.62
C GLN A 138 5.32 8.92 -13.06
N GLY A 139 6.29 8.61 -13.92
CA GLY A 139 7.67 8.31 -13.55
C GLY A 139 7.84 6.92 -12.95
N ARG A 140 8.76 6.82 -12.02
CA ARG A 140 9.23 5.54 -11.48
C ARG A 140 8.15 4.75 -10.76
N VAL A 141 8.35 3.42 -10.75
CA VAL A 141 7.56 2.49 -9.95
C VAL A 141 8.51 1.64 -9.13
N PHE A 142 8.22 1.47 -7.83
CA PHE A 142 8.91 0.51 -6.98
C PHE A 142 8.03 -0.73 -6.80
N VAL A 143 8.64 -1.90 -6.94
CA VAL A 143 7.98 -3.18 -6.77
C VAL A 143 8.66 -3.95 -5.64
N LEU A 144 7.87 -4.35 -4.64
CA LEU A 144 8.30 -5.18 -3.53
C LEU A 144 7.50 -6.47 -3.53
N GLU A 145 8.18 -7.61 -3.52
CA GLU A 145 7.52 -8.93 -3.51
C GLU A 145 6.87 -9.27 -2.16
N LYS A 146 7.28 -8.58 -1.09
CA LYS A 146 6.72 -8.76 0.26
C LYS A 146 6.68 -7.44 1.00
N ALA A 147 5.51 -6.87 1.14
CA ALA A 147 5.31 -5.56 1.78
C ALA A 147 5.71 -5.53 3.27
N GLY A 148 5.53 -6.62 4.00
CA GLY A 148 5.94 -6.75 5.40
C GLY A 148 7.43 -6.54 5.64
N GLN A 149 8.30 -6.69 4.61
CA GLN A 149 9.72 -6.37 4.72
C GLN A 149 10.01 -4.88 5.00
N LEU A 150 9.03 -4.00 4.79
CA LEU A 150 9.14 -2.58 5.12
C LEU A 150 9.09 -2.29 6.64
N LEU A 151 8.81 -3.29 7.47
CA LEU A 151 8.76 -3.17 8.93
C LEU A 151 9.58 -4.31 9.58
N PRO A 152 10.92 -4.23 9.56
CA PRO A 152 11.76 -5.18 10.28
C PRO A 152 11.44 -5.19 11.78
N LEU A 153 11.46 -6.37 12.40
CA LEU A 153 11.15 -6.55 13.83
C LEU A 153 9.76 -6.00 14.20
N SER A 154 8.78 -6.23 13.32
CA SER A 154 7.39 -5.80 13.55
C SER A 154 6.80 -6.50 14.77
N PHE A 155 5.97 -5.77 15.52
CA PHE A 155 5.11 -6.36 16.55
C PHE A 155 4.01 -7.20 15.88
N GLY A 156 3.77 -8.40 16.38
CA GLY A 156 2.80 -9.33 15.80
C GLY A 156 2.10 -10.19 16.84
N SER A 157 1.21 -11.07 16.38
CA SER A 157 0.40 -11.94 17.26
C SER A 157 1.26 -12.89 18.11
N ALA A 158 2.44 -13.27 17.63
CA ALA A 158 3.38 -14.10 18.37
C ALA A 158 3.88 -13.41 19.65
N ASP A 159 4.05 -12.09 19.64
CA ASP A 159 4.51 -11.33 20.81
C ASP A 159 3.45 -11.23 21.92
N LEU A 160 2.17 -11.42 21.56
CA LEU A 160 1.05 -11.43 22.53
C LEU A 160 0.83 -12.80 23.17
N ASN A 161 1.24 -13.89 22.50
CA ASN A 161 0.94 -15.26 22.90
C ASN A 161 2.16 -15.99 23.47
N GLY A 162 3.27 -15.26 23.72
CA GLY A 162 4.61 -15.64 24.18
C GLY A 162 4.80 -16.87 24.99
#